data_729970128eb4fec9962ecee0f88b3630
#
_entry.id   729970128eb4fec9962ecee0f88b3630
#
_cell.length_a   1.000
_cell.length_b   1.000
_cell.length_c   1.000
_cell.angle_alpha   90.00
_cell.angle_beta   90.00
_cell.angle_gamma   90.00
#
_symmetry.space_group_name_H-M   'P 1'
#
loop_
_entity.id
_entity.type
_entity.pdbx_description
1 polymer ?
#
loop_
_entity_poly.entity_id
_entity_poly.type
_entity_poly.pdbx_seq_one_letter_code
_entity_poly.pdbx_strand_id
1 'polypeptide(L)'
;MDLRERTIPKPGDKWRRCDGKIFEILKVAQAFGGRDINVIMSYRLPGGKIDFHQETLWDFLNEVDKDNYPETDQEHMFEIISESEN
;
A
#
# COMPACT_ATOMS: atom_id res chain seq x y z
N MET A 1 5.19 -16.46 -3.08
CA MET A 1 5.55 -15.51 -4.14
C MET A 1 6.89 -14.87 -3.85
N ASP A 2 7.69 -14.73 -4.86
CA ASP A 2 8.98 -14.05 -4.74
C ASP A 2 8.75 -12.53 -4.79
N LEU A 3 9.27 -11.80 -3.80
CA LEU A 3 9.15 -10.34 -3.76
C LEU A 3 9.72 -9.67 -5.00
N ARG A 4 10.69 -10.31 -5.67
CA ARG A 4 11.26 -9.75 -6.89
C ARG A 4 10.27 -9.64 -8.03
N GLU A 5 9.17 -10.39 -7.96
CA GLU A 5 8.13 -10.36 -8.99
C GLU A 5 7.08 -9.28 -8.72
N ARG A 6 7.15 -8.62 -7.58
CA ARG A 6 6.20 -7.58 -7.21
C ARG A 6 6.80 -6.20 -7.35
N THR A 7 5.96 -5.27 -7.78
CA THR A 7 6.35 -3.87 -7.83
C THR A 7 6.55 -3.36 -6.40
N ILE A 8 7.71 -2.77 -6.15
CA ILE A 8 7.99 -2.12 -4.87
C ILE A 8 7.38 -0.72 -4.91
N PRO A 9 6.65 -0.29 -3.89
CA PRO A 9 6.03 1.04 -3.90
C PRO A 9 7.09 2.15 -3.93
N LYS A 10 6.77 3.21 -4.65
CA LYS A 10 7.62 4.40 -4.80
C LYS A 10 6.81 5.64 -4.48
N PRO A 11 7.42 6.72 -3.98
CA PRO A 11 6.72 7.97 -3.79
C PRO A 11 6.02 8.41 -5.07
N GLY A 12 4.77 8.83 -4.96
CA GLY A 12 3.94 9.24 -6.08
C GLY A 12 3.11 8.14 -6.71
N ASP A 13 3.40 6.87 -6.42
CA ASP A 13 2.58 5.76 -6.89
C ASP A 13 1.20 5.80 -6.24
N LYS A 14 0.20 5.29 -6.97
CA LYS A 14 -1.13 5.09 -6.40
C LYS A 14 -1.43 3.61 -6.36
N TRP A 15 -1.94 3.16 -5.23
CA TRP A 15 -2.24 1.76 -4.97
C TRP A 15 -3.67 1.65 -4.44
N ARG A 16 -4.34 0.56 -4.80
CA ARG A 16 -5.70 0.27 -4.31
C ARG A 16 -5.63 -0.83 -3.26
N ARG A 17 -6.21 -0.58 -2.09
CA ARG A 17 -6.37 -1.60 -1.06
C ARG A 17 -7.56 -2.49 -1.43
N CYS A 18 -7.58 -3.71 -0.88
CA CYS A 18 -8.59 -4.70 -1.22
C CYS A 18 -10.02 -4.27 -0.88
N ASP A 19 -10.19 -3.25 -0.04
CA ASP A 19 -11.50 -2.67 0.26
C ASP A 19 -11.89 -1.54 -0.72
N GLY A 20 -11.08 -1.31 -1.73
CA GLY A 20 -11.33 -0.29 -2.76
C GLY A 20 -10.74 1.09 -2.47
N LYS A 21 -10.18 1.31 -1.30
CA LYS A 21 -9.61 2.61 -0.94
C LYS A 21 -8.30 2.85 -1.70
N ILE A 22 -8.15 4.06 -2.23
CA ILE A 22 -6.98 4.45 -3.01
C ILE A 22 -6.01 5.20 -2.12
N PHE A 23 -4.75 4.82 -2.17
CA PHE A 23 -3.66 5.42 -1.40
C PHE A 23 -2.59 5.96 -2.33
N GLU A 24 -2.03 7.11 -1.98
CA GLU A 24 -0.86 7.65 -2.65
C GLU A 24 0.35 7.45 -1.76
N ILE A 25 1.42 6.90 -2.32
CA ILE A 25 2.65 6.64 -1.58
C ILE A 25 3.40 7.95 -1.38
N LEU A 26 3.71 8.27 -0.14
CA LEU A 26 4.45 9.47 0.20
C LEU A 26 5.92 9.19 0.43
N LYS A 27 6.23 8.07 1.09
CA LYS A 27 7.59 7.74 1.46
C LYS A 27 7.72 6.25 1.75
N VAL A 28 8.85 5.69 1.38
CA VAL A 28 9.24 4.33 1.76
C VAL A 28 10.59 4.46 2.46
N ALA A 29 10.62 4.17 3.76
CA ALA A 29 11.81 4.42 4.57
C ALA A 29 11.98 3.39 5.66
N GLN A 30 13.24 3.11 5.98
CA GLN A 30 13.56 2.27 7.12
C GLN A 30 13.30 3.05 8.41
N ALA A 31 12.63 2.41 9.36
CA ALA A 31 12.39 3.02 10.65
C ALA A 31 13.71 3.25 11.40
N PHE A 32 13.78 4.37 12.14
CA PHE A 32 14.97 4.70 12.90
C PHE A 32 15.25 3.61 13.93
N GLY A 33 16.44 3.03 13.86
CA GLY A 33 16.84 1.95 14.75
C GLY A 33 16.15 0.63 14.51
N GLY A 34 15.27 0.55 13.49
CA GLY A 34 14.50 -0.64 13.19
C GLY A 34 15.03 -1.41 11.99
N ARG A 35 14.55 -2.63 11.85
CA ARG A 35 14.85 -3.47 10.68
C ARG A 35 13.78 -3.35 9.61
N ASP A 36 12.61 -2.84 9.98
CA ASP A 36 11.46 -2.83 9.10
C ASP A 36 11.47 -1.60 8.20
N ILE A 37 11.13 -1.84 6.95
CA ILE A 37 10.87 -0.75 6.02
C ILE A 37 9.39 -0.41 6.12
N ASN A 38 9.08 0.86 6.24
CA ASN A 38 7.71 1.33 6.37
C ASN A 38 7.28 2.09 5.12
N VAL A 39 6.04 1.86 4.73
CA VAL A 39 5.39 2.56 3.63
C VAL A 39 4.43 3.57 4.24
N ILE A 40 4.67 4.85 3.97
CA ILE A 40 3.84 5.94 4.46
C ILE A 40 3.01 6.46 3.28
N MET A 41 1.71 6.54 3.48
CA MET A 41 0.80 6.86 2.39
C MET A 41 -0.32 7.77 2.89
N SER A 42 -0.98 8.44 1.94
CA SER A 42 -2.12 9.29 2.23
C SER A 42 -3.36 8.81 1.47
N TYR A 43 -4.52 9.15 1.98
CA TYR A 43 -5.78 8.83 1.32
C TYR A 43 -6.82 9.90 1.62
N ARG A 44 -7.84 10.02 0.75
CA ARG A 44 -8.90 10.98 0.94
C ARG A 44 -10.06 10.37 1.69
N LEU A 45 -10.52 11.10 2.69
CA LEU A 45 -11.75 10.78 3.40
C LEU A 45 -12.94 11.41 2.68
N PRO A 46 -14.16 10.92 2.92
CA PRO A 46 -15.37 11.61 2.47
C PRO A 46 -15.34 13.06 2.96
N GLY A 47 -15.66 14.01 2.08
CA GLY A 47 -15.56 15.43 2.37
C GLY A 47 -14.24 16.07 1.95
N GLY A 48 -13.29 15.29 1.46
CA GLY A 48 -12.04 15.79 0.87
C GLY A 48 -10.88 15.95 1.83
N LYS A 49 -11.05 15.62 3.11
CA LYS A 49 -9.92 15.64 4.05
C LYS A 49 -8.92 14.55 3.69
N ILE A 50 -7.65 14.82 3.93
CA ILE A 50 -6.58 13.87 3.71
C ILE A 50 -6.14 13.30 5.06
N ASP A 51 -6.04 11.98 5.11
CA ASP A 51 -5.52 11.28 6.27
C ASP A 51 -4.31 10.44 5.85
N PHE A 52 -3.60 9.91 6.82
CA PHE A 52 -2.36 9.19 6.59
C PHE A 52 -2.42 7.79 7.19
N HIS A 53 -1.69 6.88 6.55
CA HIS A 53 -1.61 5.50 6.98
C HIS A 53 -0.16 5.03 6.83
N GLN A 54 0.26 4.12 7.70
CA GLN A 54 1.59 3.55 7.66
C GLN A 54 1.50 2.04 7.85
N GLU A 55 2.23 1.30 7.04
CA GLU A 55 2.36 -0.14 7.18
C GLU A 55 3.81 -0.55 6.92
N THR A 56 4.21 -1.70 7.45
CA THR A 56 5.50 -2.29 7.06
C THR A 56 5.41 -2.71 5.60
N LEU A 57 6.55 -2.76 4.93
CA LEU A 57 6.60 -3.20 3.53
C LEU A 57 6.05 -4.62 3.38
N TRP A 58 6.33 -5.50 4.34
CA TRP A 58 5.84 -6.88 4.31
C TRP A 58 4.31 -6.94 4.35
N ASP A 59 3.71 -6.17 5.26
CA ASP A 59 2.24 -6.12 5.36
C ASP A 59 1.64 -5.48 4.12
N PHE A 60 2.30 -4.46 3.57
CA PHE A 60 1.85 -3.79 2.35
C PHE A 60 1.84 -4.74 1.15
N LEU A 61 2.84 -5.60 1.04
CA LEU A 61 2.96 -6.54 -0.08
C LEU A 61 2.27 -7.88 0.16
N ASN A 62 1.65 -8.04 1.32
CA ASN A 62 1.06 -9.32 1.73
C ASN A 62 -0.18 -9.68 0.89
N GLU A 63 -0.51 -10.96 0.89
CA GLU A 63 -1.73 -11.43 0.26
C GLU A 63 -2.94 -10.99 1.08
N VAL A 64 -4.08 -10.85 0.40
CA VAL A 64 -5.31 -10.46 1.06
C VAL A 64 -5.86 -11.62 1.92
N ASP A 65 -6.40 -11.26 3.08
CA ASP A 65 -7.12 -12.20 3.92
C ASP A 65 -8.56 -12.30 3.41
N LYS A 66 -8.88 -13.39 2.72
CA LYS A 66 -10.21 -13.59 2.15
C LYS A 66 -11.29 -13.79 3.21
N ASP A 67 -10.90 -14.15 4.43
CA ASP A 67 -11.86 -14.26 5.52
C ASP A 67 -12.36 -12.87 5.96
N ASN A 68 -11.50 -11.86 5.91
CA ASN A 68 -11.87 -10.48 6.25
C ASN A 68 -12.41 -9.71 5.05
N TYR A 69 -11.99 -10.08 3.83
CA TYR A 69 -12.36 -9.37 2.60
C TYR A 69 -12.87 -10.37 1.55
N PRO A 70 -13.99 -11.06 1.81
CA PRO A 70 -14.46 -12.13 0.93
C PRO A 70 -14.92 -11.65 -0.43
N GLU A 71 -15.26 -10.38 -0.58
CA GLU A 71 -15.81 -9.83 -1.82
C GLU A 71 -14.75 -9.25 -2.76
N THR A 72 -13.50 -9.14 -2.29
CA THR A 72 -12.46 -8.56 -3.13
C THR A 72 -12.01 -9.54 -4.21
N ASP A 73 -11.70 -8.99 -5.40
CA ASP A 73 -11.08 -9.73 -6.48
C ASP A 73 -9.56 -9.62 -6.48
N GLN A 74 -8.99 -8.85 -5.55
CA GLN A 74 -7.55 -8.70 -5.45
C GLN A 74 -6.92 -9.91 -4.77
N GLU A 75 -5.73 -10.28 -5.22
CA GLU A 75 -4.94 -11.33 -4.57
C GLU A 75 -4.11 -10.79 -3.41
N HIS A 76 -3.76 -9.52 -3.46
CA HIS A 76 -2.92 -8.86 -2.46
C HIS A 76 -3.65 -7.71 -1.81
N MET A 77 -3.25 -7.36 -0.59
CA MET A 77 -3.86 -6.26 0.16
C MET A 77 -3.83 -4.96 -0.63
N PHE A 78 -2.72 -4.69 -1.31
CA PHE A 78 -2.56 -3.50 -2.14
C PHE A 78 -2.11 -3.92 -3.53
N GLU A 79 -2.71 -3.30 -4.56
CA GLU A 79 -2.32 -3.50 -5.95
C GLU A 79 -2.13 -2.15 -6.62
N ILE A 80 -1.06 -2.03 -7.39
CA ILE A 80 -0.73 -0.76 -8.03
C ILE A 80 -1.74 -0.45 -9.13
N ILE A 81 -2.17 0.81 -9.20
CA ILE A 81 -3.06 1.29 -10.24
C ILE A 81 -2.42 2.39 -11.09
N SER A 82 -1.42 3.07 -10.57
CA SER A 82 -0.71 4.11 -11.31
C SER A 82 0.70 4.23 -10.76
N GLU A 83 1.71 4.04 -11.61
CA GLU A 83 3.10 4.20 -11.22
C GLU A 83 3.52 5.66 -11.35
N SER A 84 4.39 6.07 -10.42
CA SER A 84 5.06 7.36 -10.54
C SER A 84 6.00 7.34 -11.73
N GLU A 85 6.04 8.45 -12.49
CA GLU A 85 6.94 8.59 -13.62
C GLU A 85 8.36 8.96 -13.23
N ASN A 86 8.59 9.21 -11.96
CA ASN A 86 9.93 9.57 -11.46
C ASN A 86 10.77 8.34 -11.11
#